data_eab7229a70fcfd437f8088eccc58f4a0
#
_entry.id   eab7229a70fcfd437f8088eccc58f4a0
#
_cell.length_a   1.000
_cell.length_b   1.000
_cell.length_c   1.000
_cell.angle_alpha   90.00
_cell.angle_beta   90.00
_cell.angle_gamma   90.00
#
_symmetry.space_group_name_H-M   'P 1'
#
loop_
_entity.id
_entity.type
_entity.pdbx_description
1 polymer ?
#
loop_
_entity_poly.entity_id
_entity_poly.type
_entity_poly.pdbx_seq_one_letter_code
_entity_poly.pdbx_strand_id
1 'polypeptide(L)'
;MKIRVEIIITALIGFGAIYMNCNPSNKMIKDSADATTLVKAPLQETHWTLVELMGKPVTDTPERKEMYLILHKDQNRVEGNGGCNAFSGTYVLKNNEISFGPLVSTKVFCPALTYENEFFKALSTANHYYLKSDTLSLTKGKIMRVAKFIAKQ
;
A
#
# COMPACT_ATOMS: atom_id res chain seq x y z
N MET A 1 -70.88 -24.38 -7.47
CA MET A 1 -71.20 -25.54 -6.59
C MET A 1 -70.60 -25.22 -5.23
N LYS A 2 -71.49 -24.93 -4.28
CA LYS A 2 -71.18 -24.56 -2.85
C LYS A 2 -70.82 -25.80 -2.09
N ILE A 3 -69.77 -25.77 -1.30
CA ILE A 3 -69.72 -26.60 -0.10
C ILE A 3 -69.10 -25.76 1.00
N ARG A 4 -69.93 -25.45 1.99
CA ARG A 4 -69.60 -25.00 3.32
C ARG A 4 -69.37 -26.23 4.20
N VAL A 5 -68.48 -26.13 5.15
CA VAL A 5 -68.55 -26.85 6.44
C VAL A 5 -67.57 -26.10 7.34
N GLU A 6 -68.11 -25.26 8.27
CA GLU A 6 -68.48 -25.46 9.67
C GLU A 6 -67.30 -25.87 10.58
N ILE A 7 -66.97 -24.93 11.37
CA ILE A 7 -66.54 -24.75 12.76
C ILE A 7 -66.70 -26.00 13.65
N ILE A 8 -65.65 -26.32 14.37
CA ILE A 8 -65.79 -26.82 15.77
C ILE A 8 -64.73 -26.17 16.64
N ILE A 9 -65.21 -25.35 17.55
CA ILE A 9 -64.50 -24.79 18.70
C ILE A 9 -64.53 -25.88 19.78
N THR A 10 -63.40 -26.18 20.40
CA THR A 10 -63.36 -26.72 21.75
C THR A 10 -62.21 -26.07 22.52
N ALA A 11 -62.69 -25.38 23.54
CA ALA A 11 -61.86 -24.71 24.53
C ALA A 11 -61.38 -25.73 25.60
N LEU A 12 -60.31 -25.40 26.26
CA LEU A 12 -60.13 -25.29 27.71
C LEU A 12 -58.83 -25.89 28.25
N ILE A 13 -58.28 -25.08 29.13
CA ILE A 13 -57.56 -25.36 30.39
C ILE A 13 -56.06 -25.62 30.18
N GLY A 14 -55.15 -24.66 30.35
CA GLY A 14 -54.72 -24.08 31.63
C GLY A 14 -53.54 -24.86 32.16
N PHE A 15 -52.37 -24.30 32.21
CA PHE A 15 -51.46 -24.40 33.35
C PHE A 15 -50.06 -23.82 33.01
N GLY A 16 -49.63 -22.96 33.88
CA GLY A 16 -48.20 -22.87 34.22
C GLY A 16 -47.36 -21.86 33.45
N ALA A 17 -47.45 -20.62 33.86
CA ALA A 17 -46.40 -19.66 33.62
C ALA A 17 -45.09 -20.09 34.29
N ILE A 18 -44.09 -20.46 33.51
CA ILE A 18 -42.73 -20.41 33.98
C ILE A 18 -42.01 -19.36 33.08
N TYR A 19 -42.00 -18.15 33.59
CA TYR A 19 -41.14 -17.12 33.05
C TYR A 19 -39.70 -17.49 33.40
N MET A 20 -39.05 -18.28 32.59
CA MET A 20 -37.60 -18.41 32.60
C MET A 20 -37.06 -17.15 31.97
N ASN A 21 -36.75 -16.20 32.84
CA ASN A 21 -36.02 -14.99 32.50
C ASN A 21 -34.57 -15.36 32.15
N CYS A 22 -34.37 -15.85 30.93
CA CYS A 22 -33.02 -15.94 30.38
C CYS A 22 -32.59 -14.54 29.99
N ASN A 23 -31.96 -13.88 30.95
CA ASN A 23 -31.17 -12.69 30.68
C ASN A 23 -29.93 -13.11 29.88
N PRO A 24 -29.84 -12.82 28.58
CA PRO A 24 -28.57 -12.98 27.90
C PRO A 24 -27.67 -11.88 28.42
N SER A 25 -26.81 -12.25 29.36
CA SER A 25 -25.62 -11.43 29.67
C SER A 25 -24.93 -11.14 28.37
N ASN A 26 -25.16 -9.94 27.88
CA ASN A 26 -24.47 -9.36 26.74
C ASN A 26 -22.99 -9.15 27.16
N LYS A 27 -22.23 -10.25 27.16
CA LYS A 27 -20.80 -10.19 27.27
C LYS A 27 -20.33 -9.52 25.97
N MET A 28 -20.23 -8.19 26.05
CA MET A 28 -19.48 -7.43 25.06
C MET A 28 -18.10 -8.05 24.99
N ILE A 29 -17.92 -8.95 24.06
CA ILE A 29 -16.62 -9.25 23.50
C ILE A 29 -16.21 -7.92 22.84
N LYS A 30 -15.38 -7.19 23.55
CA LYS A 30 -14.57 -6.16 22.93
C LYS A 30 -13.62 -6.92 22.02
N ASP A 31 -14.08 -7.24 20.83
CA ASP A 31 -13.18 -7.44 19.71
C ASP A 31 -12.47 -6.10 19.55
N SER A 32 -11.30 -6.03 20.16
CA SER A 32 -10.26 -5.11 19.75
C SER A 32 -9.89 -5.55 18.33
N ALA A 33 -10.77 -5.29 17.38
CA ALA A 33 -10.38 -5.13 16.02
C ALA A 33 -9.39 -3.97 16.05
N ASP A 34 -8.11 -4.30 16.14
CA ASP A 34 -7.05 -3.46 15.68
C ASP A 34 -7.40 -3.13 14.21
N ALA A 35 -8.24 -2.12 14.07
CA ALA A 35 -8.37 -1.40 12.84
C ALA A 35 -7.03 -0.70 12.66
N THR A 36 -6.03 -1.46 12.22
CA THR A 36 -4.89 -0.92 11.53
C THR A 36 -5.49 -0.16 10.36
N THR A 37 -5.83 1.08 10.59
CA THR A 37 -6.18 2.04 9.57
C THR A 37 -5.00 1.98 8.60
N LEU A 38 -5.20 1.34 7.45
CA LEU A 38 -4.20 1.29 6.39
C LEU A 38 -4.00 2.73 5.95
N VAL A 39 -3.12 3.43 6.65
CA VAL A 39 -2.75 4.80 6.34
C VAL A 39 -2.10 4.74 4.96
N LYS A 40 -2.85 5.17 3.97
CA LYS A 40 -2.34 5.27 2.61
C LYS A 40 -1.26 6.34 2.60
N ALA A 41 -0.01 5.94 2.45
CA ALA A 41 1.09 6.88 2.31
C ALA A 41 0.86 7.76 1.07
N PRO A 42 0.97 9.09 1.17
CA PRO A 42 0.87 9.96 0.01
C PRO A 42 2.05 9.70 -0.95
N LEU A 43 1.82 9.83 -2.25
CA LEU A 43 2.88 9.63 -3.24
C LEU A 43 4.05 10.62 -3.05
N GLN A 44 3.71 11.87 -2.75
CA GLN A 44 4.67 12.95 -2.55
C GLN A 44 4.93 13.15 -1.05
N GLU A 45 6.11 13.68 -0.71
CA GLU A 45 6.58 13.92 0.66
C GLU A 45 6.72 12.65 1.51
N THR A 46 6.80 11.48 0.87
CA THR A 46 7.03 10.19 1.53
C THR A 46 8.42 9.69 1.19
N HIS A 47 9.12 9.17 2.21
CA HIS A 47 10.38 8.46 2.01
C HIS A 47 10.08 7.04 1.51
N TRP A 48 10.35 6.80 0.24
CA TRP A 48 10.10 5.53 -0.45
C TRP A 48 11.36 4.68 -0.49
N THR A 49 11.46 3.68 0.39
CA THR A 49 12.58 2.72 0.42
C THR A 49 12.42 1.66 -0.66
N LEU A 50 13.43 1.46 -1.47
CA LEU A 50 13.44 0.47 -2.55
C LEU A 50 13.55 -0.95 -1.99
N VAL A 51 12.61 -1.83 -2.37
CA VAL A 51 12.58 -3.24 -1.94
C VAL A 51 12.69 -4.23 -3.10
N GLU A 52 12.45 -3.79 -4.33
CA GLU A 52 12.61 -4.62 -5.53
C GLU A 52 13.08 -3.77 -6.70
N LEU A 53 14.05 -4.26 -7.44
CA LEU A 53 14.63 -3.62 -8.63
C LEU A 53 14.67 -4.61 -9.78
N MET A 54 14.05 -4.27 -10.92
CA MET A 54 13.95 -5.10 -12.13
C MET A 54 13.50 -6.55 -11.82
N GLY A 55 12.54 -6.72 -10.90
CA GLY A 55 12.00 -8.03 -10.51
C GLY A 55 12.85 -8.80 -9.51
N LYS A 56 13.96 -8.25 -9.02
CA LYS A 56 14.83 -8.86 -8.02
C LYS A 56 14.68 -8.16 -6.67
N PRO A 57 14.57 -8.90 -5.55
CA PRO A 57 14.56 -8.30 -4.22
C PRO A 57 15.84 -7.50 -3.96
N VAL A 58 15.70 -6.37 -3.32
CA VAL A 58 16.82 -5.55 -2.84
C VAL A 58 17.03 -5.88 -1.37
N THR A 59 18.15 -6.52 -1.05
CA THR A 59 18.55 -6.87 0.32
C THR A 59 19.59 -5.90 0.82
N ASP A 60 19.52 -5.49 2.07
CA ASP A 60 20.53 -4.65 2.69
C ASP A 60 21.86 -5.39 2.78
N THR A 61 22.94 -4.68 2.42
CA THR A 61 24.31 -5.15 2.57
C THR A 61 25.14 -4.07 3.25
N PRO A 62 26.18 -4.43 4.02
CA PRO A 62 27.03 -3.43 4.70
C PRO A 62 27.69 -2.43 3.75
N GLU A 63 27.93 -2.82 2.50
CA GLU A 63 28.61 -1.99 1.51
C GLU A 63 27.66 -1.06 0.75
N ARG A 64 26.34 -1.17 0.96
CA ARG A 64 25.34 -0.37 0.27
C ARG A 64 24.50 0.44 1.24
N LYS A 65 24.37 1.74 0.98
CA LYS A 65 23.43 2.59 1.69
C LYS A 65 21.99 2.23 1.28
N GLU A 66 21.03 2.60 2.13
CA GLU A 66 19.61 2.51 1.80
C GLU A 66 19.34 3.17 0.44
N MET A 67 18.66 2.46 -0.43
CA MET A 67 18.20 2.98 -1.71
C MET A 67 16.79 3.54 -1.54
N TYR A 68 16.61 4.81 -1.81
CA TYR A 68 15.31 5.46 -1.63
C TYR A 68 15.12 6.65 -2.56
N LEU A 69 13.88 7.10 -2.66
CA LEU A 69 13.53 8.37 -3.28
C LEU A 69 12.44 9.10 -2.47
N ILE A 70 12.42 10.43 -2.61
CA ILE A 70 11.36 11.31 -2.13
C ILE A 70 10.94 12.20 -3.29
N LEU A 71 9.63 12.27 -3.52
CA LEU A 71 9.02 13.16 -4.52
C LEU A 71 8.48 14.39 -3.80
N HIS A 72 9.14 15.53 -3.94
CA HIS A 72 8.70 16.79 -3.33
C HIS A 72 7.66 17.48 -4.20
N LYS A 73 6.62 18.04 -3.57
CA LYS A 73 5.63 18.87 -4.26
C LYS A 73 6.23 20.16 -4.78
N ASP A 74 7.16 20.71 -4.00
CA ASP A 74 7.84 21.92 -4.38
C ASP A 74 8.71 21.70 -5.61
N GLN A 75 8.48 22.50 -6.65
CA GLN A 75 9.18 22.47 -7.94
C GLN A 75 9.21 21.08 -8.61
N ASN A 76 8.35 20.14 -8.19
CA ASN A 76 8.37 18.74 -8.65
C ASN A 76 9.80 18.13 -8.58
N ARG A 77 10.47 18.38 -7.49
CA ARG A 77 11.83 17.90 -7.25
C ARG A 77 11.80 16.46 -6.75
N VAL A 78 12.69 15.64 -7.26
CA VAL A 78 12.99 14.31 -6.73
C VAL A 78 14.39 14.32 -6.13
N GLU A 79 14.55 13.64 -4.99
CA GLU A 79 15.85 13.38 -4.40
C GLU A 79 15.89 11.98 -3.79
N GLY A 80 17.08 11.48 -3.50
CA GLY A 80 17.25 10.17 -2.89
C GLY A 80 18.70 9.72 -2.83
N ASN A 81 18.86 8.40 -2.63
CA ASN A 81 20.14 7.72 -2.67
C ASN A 81 20.04 6.47 -3.52
N GLY A 82 21.00 6.27 -4.42
CA GLY A 82 21.07 5.13 -5.33
C GLY A 82 21.77 3.90 -4.74
N GLY A 83 22.07 3.93 -3.45
CA GLY A 83 22.83 2.88 -2.76
C GLY A 83 24.32 3.22 -2.56
N CYS A 84 24.83 4.15 -3.34
CA CYS A 84 26.19 4.71 -3.26
C CYS A 84 26.11 6.22 -3.14
N ASN A 85 25.50 6.84 -4.11
CA ASN A 85 25.48 8.29 -4.30
C ASN A 85 24.09 8.86 -4.02
N ALA A 86 24.07 10.05 -3.39
CA ALA A 86 22.87 10.87 -3.36
C ALA A 86 22.59 11.40 -4.76
N PHE A 87 21.31 11.54 -5.08
CA PHE A 87 20.88 12.12 -6.36
C PHE A 87 19.75 13.12 -6.17
N SER A 88 19.60 13.96 -7.15
CA SER A 88 18.47 14.89 -7.26
C SER A 88 18.11 15.13 -8.73
N GLY A 89 16.90 15.62 -8.96
CA GLY A 89 16.41 15.96 -10.28
C GLY A 89 14.98 16.45 -10.21
N THR A 90 14.27 16.36 -11.33
CA THR A 90 12.88 16.73 -11.43
C THR A 90 12.02 15.55 -11.89
N TYR A 91 10.72 15.64 -11.66
CA TYR A 91 9.78 14.68 -12.18
C TYR A 91 8.52 15.39 -12.68
N VAL A 92 7.71 14.71 -13.49
CA VAL A 92 6.41 15.17 -13.94
C VAL A 92 5.37 14.10 -13.63
N LEU A 93 4.23 14.52 -13.09
CA LEU A 93 3.07 13.65 -12.86
C LEU A 93 1.92 14.09 -13.76
N LYS A 94 1.27 13.12 -14.42
CA LYS A 94 0.04 13.33 -15.17
C LYS A 94 -0.85 12.09 -15.00
N ASN A 95 -1.92 12.23 -14.22
CA ASN A 95 -2.74 11.08 -13.81
C ASN A 95 -1.91 9.98 -13.14
N ASN A 96 -1.82 8.79 -13.72
CA ASN A 96 -1.00 7.67 -13.26
C ASN A 96 0.36 7.55 -13.97
N GLU A 97 0.70 8.56 -14.78
CA GLU A 97 1.98 8.63 -15.46
C GLU A 97 2.99 9.42 -14.61
N ILE A 98 4.22 8.96 -14.62
CA ILE A 98 5.37 9.62 -14.00
C ILE A 98 6.53 9.59 -14.98
N SER A 99 7.25 10.69 -15.08
CA SER A 99 8.52 10.73 -15.80
C SER A 99 9.55 11.48 -14.99
N PHE A 100 10.77 10.98 -14.99
CA PHE A 100 11.91 11.62 -14.34
C PHE A 100 12.73 12.37 -15.37
N GLY A 101 13.05 13.63 -15.06
CA GLY A 101 14.00 14.43 -15.82
C GLY A 101 15.45 13.96 -15.60
N PRO A 102 16.43 14.70 -16.13
CA PRO A 102 17.84 14.41 -15.87
C PRO A 102 18.11 14.35 -14.36
N LEU A 103 18.75 13.26 -13.93
CA LEU A 103 19.19 13.07 -12.56
C LEU A 103 20.67 13.44 -12.45
N VAL A 104 20.99 14.20 -11.42
CA VAL A 104 22.37 14.56 -11.04
C VAL A 104 22.71 13.79 -9.79
N SER A 105 23.87 13.14 -9.76
CA SER A 105 24.34 12.39 -8.58
C SER A 105 25.76 12.80 -8.19
N THR A 106 26.11 12.58 -6.92
CA THR A 106 27.50 12.61 -6.47
C THR A 106 28.28 11.51 -7.19
N LYS A 107 29.60 11.57 -7.17
CA LYS A 107 30.47 10.59 -7.86
C LYS A 107 31.45 9.96 -6.88
N VAL A 108 30.92 9.28 -5.87
CA VAL A 108 31.71 8.47 -4.96
C VAL A 108 31.79 7.06 -5.53
N PHE A 109 32.99 6.49 -5.56
CA PHE A 109 33.17 5.09 -5.94
C PHE A 109 32.80 4.18 -4.77
N CYS A 110 31.99 3.16 -5.03
CA CYS A 110 31.64 2.15 -4.04
C CYS A 110 31.33 0.81 -4.74
N PRO A 111 31.36 -0.33 -4.01
CA PRO A 111 31.01 -1.64 -4.57
C PRO A 111 29.58 -1.74 -5.11
N ALA A 112 28.67 -0.91 -4.61
CA ALA A 112 27.27 -0.92 -5.01
C ALA A 112 26.95 -0.14 -6.30
N LEU A 113 27.95 0.35 -7.03
CA LEU A 113 27.76 1.19 -8.22
C LEU A 113 26.93 0.51 -9.32
N THR A 114 27.01 -0.81 -9.44
CA THR A 114 26.19 -1.57 -10.39
C THR A 114 24.69 -1.47 -10.07
N TYR A 115 24.33 -1.59 -8.80
CA TYR A 115 22.94 -1.42 -8.34
C TYR A 115 22.44 -0.01 -8.55
N GLU A 116 23.28 0.99 -8.29
CA GLU A 116 22.96 2.39 -8.54
C GLU A 116 22.65 2.65 -10.02
N ASN A 117 23.47 2.13 -10.92
CA ASN A 117 23.26 2.27 -12.37
C ASN A 117 21.94 1.59 -12.80
N GLU A 118 21.63 0.41 -12.27
CA GLU A 118 20.35 -0.26 -12.53
C GLU A 118 19.18 0.55 -11.99
N PHE A 119 19.33 1.16 -10.80
CA PHE A 119 18.30 2.01 -10.22
C PHE A 119 18.04 3.26 -11.06
N PHE A 120 19.06 3.97 -11.47
CA PHE A 120 18.88 5.14 -12.35
C PHE A 120 18.29 4.75 -13.72
N LYS A 121 18.66 3.58 -14.25
CA LYS A 121 18.02 3.03 -15.45
C LYS A 121 16.53 2.73 -15.20
N ALA A 122 16.17 2.17 -14.06
CA ALA A 122 14.78 1.94 -13.70
C ALA A 122 14.00 3.25 -13.64
N LEU A 123 14.53 4.29 -12.97
CA LEU A 123 13.89 5.61 -12.90
C LEU A 123 13.73 6.23 -14.29
N SER A 124 14.76 6.21 -15.12
CA SER A 124 14.72 6.81 -16.47
C SER A 124 13.77 6.10 -17.43
N THR A 125 13.44 4.83 -17.19
CA THR A 125 12.54 4.05 -18.05
C THR A 125 11.12 3.98 -17.50
N ALA A 126 10.91 4.34 -16.25
CA ALA A 126 9.58 4.38 -15.63
C ALA A 126 8.72 5.45 -16.30
N ASN A 127 7.48 5.10 -16.64
CA ASN A 127 6.51 6.03 -17.22
C ASN A 127 5.12 5.92 -16.60
N HIS A 128 4.90 4.97 -15.69
CA HIS A 128 3.67 4.86 -14.91
C HIS A 128 4.00 4.53 -13.45
N TYR A 129 3.06 4.85 -12.56
CA TYR A 129 3.14 4.45 -11.17
C TYR A 129 1.81 3.88 -10.66
N TYR A 130 1.91 3.01 -9.68
CA TYR A 130 0.77 2.47 -8.93
C TYR A 130 1.05 2.63 -7.45
N LEU A 131 0.06 3.17 -6.73
CA LEU A 131 0.14 3.37 -5.29
C LEU A 131 -0.94 2.55 -4.60
N LYS A 132 -0.53 1.60 -3.76
CA LYS A 132 -1.44 0.78 -2.98
C LYS A 132 -0.97 0.77 -1.52
N SER A 133 -1.78 1.39 -0.63
CA SER A 133 -1.45 1.58 0.78
C SER A 133 -0.07 2.23 0.96
N ASP A 134 0.89 1.52 1.47
CA ASP A 134 2.27 1.90 1.73
C ASP A 134 3.26 1.49 0.62
N THR A 135 2.75 0.99 -0.49
CA THR A 135 3.57 0.44 -1.58
C THR A 135 3.46 1.29 -2.84
N LEU A 136 4.60 1.76 -3.34
CA LEU A 136 4.77 2.43 -4.62
C LEU A 136 5.43 1.49 -5.61
N SER A 137 4.81 1.28 -6.77
CA SER A 137 5.37 0.54 -7.90
C SER A 137 5.59 1.46 -9.08
N LEU A 138 6.80 1.52 -9.61
CA LEU A 138 7.12 2.16 -10.87
C LEU A 138 7.14 1.13 -11.99
N THR A 139 6.54 1.46 -13.13
CA THR A 139 6.46 0.55 -14.28
C THR A 139 6.86 1.22 -15.57
N LYS A 140 7.39 0.41 -16.50
CA LYS A 140 7.50 0.75 -17.92
C LYS A 140 6.26 0.22 -18.63
N GLY A 141 5.44 1.13 -19.18
CA GLY A 141 4.10 0.78 -19.61
C GLY A 141 3.22 0.34 -18.44
N LYS A 142 2.13 -0.35 -18.73
CA LYS A 142 1.14 -0.71 -17.70
C LYS A 142 1.48 -1.99 -16.91
N ILE A 143 2.48 -2.76 -17.32
CA ILE A 143 2.69 -4.12 -16.82
C ILE A 143 4.10 -4.36 -16.26
N MET A 144 5.14 -3.85 -16.92
CA MET A 144 6.52 -4.16 -16.54
C MET A 144 6.95 -3.33 -15.33
N ARG A 145 6.95 -3.93 -14.14
CA ARG A 145 7.49 -3.28 -12.94
C ARG A 145 9.00 -3.19 -13.01
N VAL A 146 9.52 -1.97 -12.89
CA VAL A 146 10.96 -1.69 -12.89
C VAL A 146 11.50 -1.41 -11.49
N ALA A 147 10.64 -0.91 -10.58
CA ALA A 147 11.01 -0.71 -9.19
C ALA A 147 9.79 -0.82 -8.28
N LYS A 148 9.97 -1.31 -7.05
CA LYS A 148 8.96 -1.36 -6.01
C LYS A 148 9.54 -0.80 -4.71
N PHE A 149 8.76 0.05 -4.07
CA PHE A 149 9.15 0.73 -2.85
C PHE A 149 8.10 0.54 -1.76
N ILE A 150 8.53 0.71 -0.52
CA ILE A 150 7.66 0.77 0.66
C ILE A 150 7.88 2.09 1.37
N ALA A 151 6.80 2.70 1.85
CA ALA A 151 6.85 3.91 2.64
C ALA A 151 7.58 3.62 3.97
N LYS A 152 8.58 4.43 4.29
CA LYS A 152 9.24 4.39 5.60
C LYS A 152 8.33 5.12 6.59
N GLN A 153 7.94 4.40 7.63
CA GLN A 153 7.19 4.94 8.76
C GLN A 153 8.10 5.66 9.75
#